data_3d62a6dddd8c0ce7d026bf179882f9b5
#
_entry.id   3d62a6dddd8c0ce7d026bf179882f9b5
#
_cell.length_a   1.000
_cell.length_b   1.000
_cell.length_c   1.000
_cell.angle_alpha   90.00
_cell.angle_beta   90.00
_cell.angle_gamma   90.00
#
_symmetry.space_group_name_H-M   'P 1'
#
loop_
_entity.id
_entity.type
_entity.pdbx_description
1 polymer ?
#
loop_
_entity_poly.entity_id
_entity_poly.type
_entity_poly.pdbx_seq_one_letter_code
_entity_poly.pdbx_strand_id
1 'polypeptide(L)'
;PKTLPYRIHDNPDPQKLETLREFVVKFGYRMKSTSTKGATSRSLNSLMDACEGKREQKLIQTVALRSMMKAKYSTHNIGHFGLAFDYYTHFTSPIRRYPDTMVHRLLTRYQEGGRSADKKKYEDLCEHCSDMEQIAQNAERDSIKYKMVEFMGEHVGEEYDAHISGIQ
;
A
#
# COMPACT_ATOMS: atom_id res chain seq x y z
N PRO A 1 23.70 -0.03 14.43
CA PRO A 1 22.51 0.76 14.07
C PRO A 1 21.55 0.83 15.25
N LYS A 2 20.91 1.99 15.48
CA LYS A 2 19.92 2.16 16.54
C LYS A 2 18.55 1.72 16.03
N THR A 3 17.71 1.15 16.89
CA THR A 3 16.35 0.70 16.56
C THR A 3 15.48 1.89 16.17
N LEU A 4 14.79 1.81 15.02
CA LEU A 4 13.83 2.80 14.55
C LEU A 4 12.70 2.11 13.80
N PRO A 5 11.44 2.53 13.97
CA PRO A 5 10.34 2.09 13.10
C PRO A 5 10.51 2.66 11.70
N TYR A 6 10.36 1.81 10.68
CA TYR A 6 10.31 2.18 9.27
C TYR A 6 8.92 1.90 8.70
N ARG A 7 8.52 2.64 7.68
CA ARG A 7 7.40 2.28 6.83
C ARG A 7 7.97 1.55 5.64
N ILE A 8 7.83 0.25 5.62
CA ILE A 8 8.40 -0.61 4.59
C ILE A 8 7.32 -1.03 3.58
N HIS A 9 7.74 -1.21 2.34
CA HIS A 9 6.89 -1.74 1.26
C HIS A 9 7.73 -2.70 0.43
N ASP A 10 7.38 -3.97 0.50
CA ASP A 10 8.10 -5.02 -0.20
C ASP A 10 7.83 -4.99 -1.70
N ASN A 11 8.64 -5.73 -2.45
CA ASN A 11 8.43 -5.92 -3.88
C ASN A 11 7.07 -6.59 -4.13
N PRO A 12 6.45 -6.35 -5.28
CA PRO A 12 5.24 -7.04 -5.68
C PRO A 12 5.44 -8.56 -5.68
N ASP A 13 4.37 -9.29 -5.38
CA ASP A 13 4.37 -10.75 -5.42
C ASP A 13 4.63 -11.24 -6.85
N PRO A 14 5.67 -12.09 -7.08
CA PRO A 14 6.03 -12.56 -8.41
C PRO A 14 4.89 -13.30 -9.14
N GLN A 15 4.08 -14.08 -8.42
CA GLN A 15 2.96 -14.82 -9.01
C GLN A 15 1.85 -13.86 -9.46
N LYS A 16 1.56 -12.85 -8.64
CA LYS A 16 0.57 -11.83 -8.99
C LYS A 16 1.04 -10.93 -10.14
N LEU A 17 2.34 -10.65 -10.22
CA LEU A 17 2.92 -9.94 -11.37
C LEU A 17 2.80 -10.75 -12.66
N GLU A 18 2.99 -12.06 -12.58
CA GLU A 18 2.79 -12.94 -13.73
C GLU A 18 1.32 -12.95 -14.18
N THR A 19 0.38 -13.07 -13.23
CA THR A 19 -1.06 -12.97 -13.52
C THR A 19 -1.41 -11.62 -14.15
N LEU A 20 -0.83 -10.52 -13.66
CA LEU A 20 -1.00 -9.21 -14.27
C LEU A 20 -0.46 -9.19 -15.71
N ARG A 21 0.71 -9.77 -15.94
CA ARG A 21 1.34 -9.84 -17.27
C ARG A 21 0.46 -10.60 -18.28
N GLU A 22 -0.05 -11.76 -17.90
CA GLU A 22 -0.98 -12.54 -18.72
C GLU A 22 -2.29 -11.77 -18.98
N PHE A 23 -2.77 -11.07 -17.96
CA PHE A 23 -3.99 -10.29 -18.06
C PHE A 23 -3.85 -9.15 -19.08
N VAL A 24 -2.78 -8.35 -19.00
CA VAL A 24 -2.63 -7.18 -19.89
C VAL A 24 -2.36 -7.54 -21.34
N VAL A 25 -1.83 -8.75 -21.61
CA VAL A 25 -1.66 -9.26 -22.97
C VAL A 25 -3.01 -9.37 -23.69
N LYS A 26 -4.09 -9.67 -22.98
CA LYS A 26 -5.46 -9.75 -23.55
C LYS A 26 -5.94 -8.39 -24.08
N PHE A 27 -5.37 -7.29 -23.63
CA PHE A 27 -5.63 -5.93 -24.07
C PHE A 27 -4.59 -5.41 -25.06
N GLY A 28 -3.65 -6.27 -25.48
CA GLY A 28 -2.59 -5.90 -26.45
C GLY A 28 -1.37 -5.23 -25.82
N TYR A 29 -1.29 -5.15 -24.48
CA TYR A 29 -0.12 -4.59 -23.79
C TYR A 29 0.92 -5.67 -23.51
N ARG A 30 2.17 -5.24 -23.40
CA ARG A 30 3.30 -6.11 -23.03
C ARG A 30 4.01 -5.56 -21.81
N MET A 31 4.17 -6.39 -20.80
CA MET A 31 4.97 -6.10 -19.61
C MET A 31 6.22 -6.99 -19.60
N LYS A 32 7.41 -6.38 -19.49
CA LYS A 32 8.67 -7.13 -19.46
C LYS A 32 8.75 -7.91 -18.14
N SER A 33 9.14 -9.19 -18.21
CA SER A 33 9.52 -9.95 -17.02
C SER A 33 10.84 -9.40 -16.50
N THR A 34 10.89 -9.05 -15.23
CA THR A 34 12.07 -8.43 -14.62
C THR A 34 12.26 -8.98 -13.23
N SER A 35 13.51 -9.32 -12.89
CA SER A 35 13.89 -9.85 -11.59
C SER A 35 14.41 -8.78 -10.62
N THR A 36 14.65 -7.57 -11.10
CA THR A 36 15.20 -6.48 -10.27
C THR A 36 14.14 -5.44 -9.92
N LYS A 37 14.18 -4.94 -8.68
CA LYS A 37 13.26 -3.94 -8.13
C LYS A 37 13.03 -2.74 -9.07
N GLY A 38 14.11 -2.10 -9.54
CA GLY A 38 14.02 -0.94 -10.40
C GLY A 38 13.51 -1.23 -11.82
N ALA A 39 13.75 -2.44 -12.34
CA ALA A 39 13.24 -2.84 -13.64
C ALA A 39 11.73 -3.16 -13.57
N THR A 40 11.28 -3.75 -12.46
CA THR A 40 9.85 -4.00 -12.20
C THR A 40 9.08 -2.70 -12.13
N SER A 41 9.55 -1.71 -11.35
CA SER A 41 8.91 -0.39 -11.27
C SER A 41 8.81 0.30 -12.63
N ARG A 42 9.90 0.31 -13.42
CA ARG A 42 9.88 0.88 -14.78
C ARG A 42 8.89 0.17 -15.70
N SER A 43 8.80 -1.16 -15.62
CA SER A 43 7.87 -1.95 -16.44
C SER A 43 6.41 -1.63 -16.09
N LEU A 44 6.11 -1.47 -14.79
CA LEU A 44 4.78 -1.08 -14.31
C LEU A 44 4.43 0.35 -14.73
N ASN A 45 5.34 1.31 -14.56
CA ASN A 45 5.11 2.68 -14.99
C ASN A 45 4.86 2.77 -16.51
N SER A 46 5.68 2.08 -17.32
CA SER A 46 5.48 2.04 -18.78
C SER A 46 4.13 1.43 -19.17
N LEU A 47 3.62 0.46 -18.38
CA LEU A 47 2.28 -0.09 -18.58
C LEU A 47 1.20 0.94 -18.24
N MET A 48 1.36 1.68 -17.13
CA MET A 48 0.42 2.73 -16.74
C MET A 48 0.34 3.85 -17.77
N ASP A 49 1.50 4.31 -18.25
CA ASP A 49 1.61 5.34 -19.31
C ASP A 49 0.95 4.85 -20.62
N ALA A 50 1.17 3.58 -20.98
CA ALA A 50 0.61 3.01 -22.20
C ALA A 50 -0.93 2.87 -22.18
N CYS A 51 -1.55 2.70 -21.03
CA CYS A 51 -3.00 2.59 -20.89
C CYS A 51 -3.69 3.90 -20.49
N GLU A 52 -2.94 5.01 -20.34
CA GLU A 52 -3.49 6.29 -19.96
C GLU A 52 -4.55 6.79 -20.94
N GLY A 53 -5.68 7.27 -20.44
CA GLY A 53 -6.82 7.77 -21.22
C GLY A 53 -7.64 6.70 -21.97
N LYS A 54 -7.31 5.41 -21.84
CA LYS A 54 -8.04 4.32 -22.50
C LYS A 54 -9.11 3.72 -21.60
N ARG A 55 -10.10 3.06 -22.21
CA ARG A 55 -11.25 2.46 -21.50
C ARG A 55 -10.82 1.44 -20.43
N GLU A 56 -9.79 0.65 -20.72
CA GLU A 56 -9.26 -0.39 -19.85
C GLU A 56 -8.33 0.12 -18.73
N GLN A 57 -7.99 1.41 -18.72
CA GLN A 57 -7.05 2.01 -17.74
C GLN A 57 -7.42 1.66 -16.29
N LYS A 58 -8.66 1.94 -15.87
CA LYS A 58 -9.13 1.65 -14.49
C LYS A 58 -9.00 0.18 -14.12
N LEU A 59 -9.32 -0.70 -15.06
CA LEU A 59 -9.26 -2.14 -14.85
C LEU A 59 -7.80 -2.60 -14.68
N ILE A 60 -6.90 -2.19 -15.57
CA ILE A 60 -5.47 -2.50 -15.51
C ILE A 60 -4.86 -1.95 -14.22
N GLN A 61 -5.15 -0.71 -13.85
CA GLN A 61 -4.70 -0.09 -12.60
C GLN A 61 -5.16 -0.89 -11.37
N THR A 62 -6.41 -1.35 -11.37
CA THR A 62 -6.96 -2.15 -10.26
C THR A 62 -6.22 -3.48 -10.10
N VAL A 63 -5.97 -4.19 -11.20
CA VAL A 63 -5.25 -5.47 -11.18
C VAL A 63 -3.79 -5.26 -10.80
N ALA A 64 -3.14 -4.20 -11.33
CA ALA A 64 -1.78 -3.84 -10.96
C ALA A 64 -1.67 -3.51 -9.47
N LEU A 65 -2.59 -2.72 -8.91
CA LEU A 65 -2.62 -2.41 -7.48
C LEU A 65 -2.78 -3.67 -6.60
N ARG A 66 -3.60 -4.63 -7.03
CA ARG A 66 -3.78 -5.91 -6.34
C ARG A 66 -2.54 -6.82 -6.37
N SER A 67 -1.64 -6.60 -7.32
CA SER A 67 -0.36 -7.31 -7.39
C SER A 67 0.69 -6.75 -6.41
N MET A 68 0.48 -5.53 -5.90
CA MET A 68 1.38 -4.92 -4.93
C MET A 68 1.22 -5.52 -3.54
N MET A 69 2.32 -5.54 -2.80
CA MET A 69 2.29 -5.84 -1.37
C MET A 69 1.71 -4.65 -0.60
N LYS A 70 1.23 -4.89 0.62
CA LYS A 70 0.83 -3.79 1.51
C LYS A 70 2.04 -3.22 2.23
N ALA A 71 2.11 -1.90 2.34
CA ALA A 71 3.08 -1.27 3.21
C ALA A 71 2.74 -1.54 4.67
N LYS A 72 3.76 -1.75 5.52
CA LYS A 72 3.63 -2.01 6.95
C LYS A 72 4.73 -1.32 7.74
N TYR A 73 4.57 -1.28 9.06
CA TYR A 73 5.63 -0.81 9.95
C TYR A 73 6.53 -1.98 10.35
N SER A 74 7.82 -1.75 10.46
CA SER A 74 8.81 -2.72 10.97
C SER A 74 10.09 -2.01 11.38
N THR A 75 10.81 -2.61 12.31
CA THR A 75 12.18 -2.22 12.66
C THR A 75 13.23 -2.80 11.70
N HIS A 76 12.81 -3.70 10.80
CA HIS A 76 13.64 -4.29 9.76
C HIS A 76 13.44 -3.51 8.46
N ASN A 77 14.40 -2.66 8.15
CA ASN A 77 14.32 -1.88 6.91
C ASN A 77 14.60 -2.74 5.67
N ILE A 78 13.64 -2.81 4.76
CA ILE A 78 13.78 -3.40 3.42
C ILE A 78 13.56 -2.36 2.31
N GLY A 79 13.43 -1.08 2.70
CA GLY A 79 13.06 0.00 1.81
C GLY A 79 11.56 0.08 1.51
N HIS A 80 11.19 1.01 0.66
CA HIS A 80 9.80 1.23 0.26
C HIS A 80 9.68 1.18 -1.27
N PHE A 81 9.18 0.05 -1.80
CA PHE A 81 9.09 -0.19 -3.24
C PHE A 81 8.30 0.90 -3.96
N GLY A 82 7.10 1.21 -3.50
CA GLY A 82 6.20 2.15 -4.19
C GLY A 82 6.69 3.60 -4.22
N LEU A 83 7.59 4.00 -3.28
CA LEU A 83 8.20 5.33 -3.24
C LEU A 83 9.64 5.33 -3.77
N ALA A 84 10.20 4.15 -4.07
CA ALA A 84 11.59 3.98 -4.47
C ALA A 84 12.62 4.54 -3.46
N PHE A 85 12.31 4.50 -2.17
CA PHE A 85 13.22 4.92 -1.10
C PHE A 85 13.88 3.72 -0.43
N ASP A 86 15.18 3.84 -0.16
CA ASP A 86 15.92 2.85 0.64
C ASP A 86 15.59 2.96 2.13
N TYR A 87 15.25 4.15 2.61
CA TYR A 87 14.84 4.43 3.98
C TYR A 87 13.61 5.32 3.97
N TYR A 88 12.55 4.87 4.63
CA TYR A 88 11.34 5.66 4.76
C TYR A 88 10.67 5.41 6.11
N THR A 89 10.23 6.48 6.75
CA THR A 89 9.43 6.39 7.97
C THR A 89 8.35 7.46 7.99
N HIS A 90 7.29 7.19 8.70
CA HIS A 90 6.28 8.19 9.02
C HIS A 90 6.76 9.05 10.18
N PHE A 91 6.65 10.38 10.05
CA PHE A 91 7.17 11.33 11.00
C PHE A 91 6.26 12.54 11.24
N THR A 92 5.44 12.92 10.26
CA THR A 92 4.78 14.23 10.19
C THR A 92 3.39 14.28 10.82
N SER A 93 2.87 13.16 11.32
CA SER A 93 1.49 13.10 11.86
C SER A 93 1.41 12.37 13.21
N PRO A 94 2.16 12.80 14.25
CA PRO A 94 2.19 12.09 15.54
C PRO A 94 0.89 12.15 16.33
N ILE A 95 -0.01 13.08 16.01
CA ILE A 95 -1.32 13.21 16.67
C ILE A 95 -2.23 12.02 16.34
N ARG A 96 -2.16 11.51 15.10
CA ARG A 96 -3.06 10.46 14.61
C ARG A 96 -2.37 9.14 14.25
N ARG A 97 -1.04 9.10 14.26
CA ARG A 97 -0.26 7.89 13.97
C ARG A 97 0.75 7.64 15.08
N TYR A 98 0.55 6.58 15.81
CA TYR A 98 1.45 6.22 16.91
C TYR A 98 2.88 5.89 16.45
N PRO A 99 3.14 5.28 15.29
CA PRO A 99 4.51 5.12 14.79
C PRO A 99 5.29 6.42 14.66
N ASP A 100 4.65 7.52 14.25
CA ASP A 100 5.29 8.84 14.19
C ASP A 100 5.73 9.28 15.60
N THR A 101 4.88 9.09 16.60
CA THR A 101 5.22 9.36 18.01
C THR A 101 6.39 8.50 18.50
N MET A 102 6.43 7.22 18.11
CA MET A 102 7.56 6.34 18.43
C MET A 102 8.87 6.86 17.83
N VAL A 103 8.84 7.30 16.58
CA VAL A 103 10.01 7.87 15.89
C VAL A 103 10.47 9.14 16.61
N HIS A 104 9.57 10.07 16.94
CA HIS A 104 9.91 11.29 17.68
C HIS A 104 10.62 10.97 19.01
N ARG A 105 10.03 10.10 19.82
CA ARG A 105 10.59 9.70 21.12
C ARG A 105 11.97 9.03 20.99
N LEU A 106 12.13 8.17 20.00
CA LEU A 106 13.41 7.49 19.76
C LEU A 106 14.47 8.46 19.26
N LEU A 107 14.14 9.38 18.37
CA LEU A 107 15.07 10.40 17.88
C LEU A 107 15.55 11.30 19.01
N THR A 108 14.64 11.82 19.84
CA THR A 108 15.00 12.63 21.03
C THR A 108 15.95 11.85 21.94
N ARG A 109 15.60 10.62 22.31
CA ARG A 109 16.45 9.75 23.10
C ARG A 109 17.85 9.56 22.51
N TYR A 110 17.95 9.41 21.20
CA TYR A 110 19.22 9.15 20.52
C TYR A 110 20.06 10.41 20.34
N GLN A 111 19.45 11.56 20.18
CA GLN A 111 20.11 12.87 20.17
C GLN A 111 20.73 13.19 21.54
N GLU A 112 20.08 12.79 22.62
CA GLU A 112 20.58 12.91 23.99
C GLU A 112 21.60 11.83 24.37
N GLY A 113 22.12 11.06 23.43
CA GLY A 113 23.15 10.04 23.65
C GLY A 113 22.61 8.70 24.19
N GLY A 114 21.28 8.52 24.26
CA GLY A 114 20.65 7.31 24.78
C GLY A 114 21.00 6.04 23.98
N ARG A 115 21.01 4.90 24.68
CA ARG A 115 21.24 3.58 24.07
C ARG A 115 20.10 3.18 23.15
N SER A 116 20.40 2.31 22.17
CA SER A 116 19.38 1.71 21.29
C SER A 116 18.24 1.11 22.11
N ALA A 117 17.03 1.34 21.65
CA ALA A 117 15.84 0.72 22.25
C ALA A 117 15.79 -0.78 21.94
N ASP A 118 15.01 -1.52 22.73
CA ASP A 118 14.76 -2.94 22.53
C ASP A 118 14.08 -3.16 21.18
N LYS A 119 14.79 -3.85 20.27
CA LYS A 119 14.32 -4.07 18.91
C LYS A 119 13.07 -4.93 18.86
N LYS A 120 13.01 -5.99 19.69
CA LYS A 120 11.85 -6.90 19.71
C LYS A 120 10.59 -6.17 20.16
N LYS A 121 10.69 -5.43 21.27
CA LYS A 121 9.57 -4.61 21.76
C LYS A 121 9.02 -3.65 20.69
N TYR A 122 9.90 -2.99 19.96
CA TYR A 122 9.47 -2.05 18.91
C TYR A 122 8.97 -2.76 17.65
N GLU A 123 9.45 -3.97 17.35
CA GLU A 123 8.88 -4.79 16.27
C GLU A 123 7.45 -5.20 16.60
N ASP A 124 7.19 -5.70 17.82
CA ASP A 124 5.84 -6.05 18.28
C ASP A 124 4.88 -4.85 18.21
N LEU A 125 5.37 -3.64 18.56
CA LEU A 125 4.59 -2.40 18.43
C LEU A 125 4.33 -2.02 16.98
N CYS A 126 5.29 -2.22 16.07
CA CYS A 126 5.13 -1.97 14.64
C CYS A 126 4.10 -2.91 14.01
N GLU A 127 4.14 -4.19 14.38
CA GLU A 127 3.17 -5.19 13.94
C GLU A 127 1.76 -4.81 14.42
N HIS A 128 1.61 -4.54 15.71
CA HIS A 128 0.34 -4.07 16.26
C HIS A 128 -0.20 -2.81 15.57
N CYS A 129 0.65 -1.82 15.29
CA CYS A 129 0.24 -0.61 14.57
C CYS A 129 -0.22 -0.91 13.14
N SER A 130 0.42 -1.87 12.46
CA SER A 130 0.04 -2.28 11.12
C SER A 130 -1.32 -2.99 11.10
N ASP A 131 -1.59 -3.83 12.10
CA ASP A 131 -2.86 -4.52 12.27
C ASP A 131 -3.99 -3.53 12.58
N MET A 132 -3.75 -2.58 13.49
CA MET A 132 -4.73 -1.55 13.82
C MET A 132 -5.02 -0.63 12.63
N GLU A 133 -4.02 -0.29 11.82
CA GLU A 133 -4.21 0.45 10.57
C GLU A 133 -5.14 -0.31 9.62
N GLN A 134 -4.97 -1.63 9.49
CA GLN A 134 -5.82 -2.46 8.63
C GLN A 134 -7.27 -2.52 9.16
N ILE A 135 -7.45 -2.67 10.47
CA ILE A 135 -8.77 -2.67 11.11
C ILE A 135 -9.46 -1.32 10.89
N ALA A 136 -8.74 -0.22 11.11
CA ALA A 136 -9.27 1.13 10.89
C ALA A 136 -9.71 1.35 9.44
N GLN A 137 -8.89 0.93 8.46
CA GLN A 137 -9.23 1.02 7.04
C GLN A 137 -10.46 0.18 6.67
N ASN A 138 -10.59 -1.00 7.24
CA ASN A 138 -11.77 -1.85 7.01
C ASN A 138 -13.03 -1.21 7.62
N ALA A 139 -12.95 -0.71 8.86
CA ALA A 139 -14.06 -0.02 9.52
C ALA A 139 -14.51 1.23 8.74
N GLU A 140 -13.58 2.02 8.20
CA GLU A 140 -13.89 3.16 7.33
C GLU A 140 -14.64 2.72 6.06
N ARG A 141 -14.15 1.68 5.38
CA ARG A 141 -14.81 1.14 4.18
C ARG A 141 -16.22 0.63 4.47
N ASP A 142 -16.36 -0.10 5.58
CA ASP A 142 -17.66 -0.66 5.99
C ASP A 142 -18.64 0.45 6.36
N SER A 143 -18.18 1.50 7.04
CA SER A 143 -18.98 2.69 7.35
C SER A 143 -19.46 3.41 6.08
N ILE A 144 -18.56 3.62 5.12
CA ILE A 144 -18.92 4.23 3.83
C ILE A 144 -19.92 3.35 3.10
N LYS A 145 -19.68 2.04 3.03
CA LYS A 145 -20.58 1.08 2.39
C LYS A 145 -21.97 1.08 3.03
N TYR A 146 -22.02 1.11 4.36
CA TYR A 146 -23.28 1.21 5.10
C TYR A 146 -24.07 2.45 4.71
N LYS A 147 -23.41 3.61 4.69
CA LYS A 147 -24.06 4.87 4.28
C LYS A 147 -24.48 4.90 2.81
N MET A 148 -23.71 4.28 1.93
CA MET A 148 -24.11 4.12 0.53
C MET A 148 -25.36 3.27 0.40
N VAL A 149 -25.48 2.16 1.15
CA VAL A 149 -26.67 1.30 1.15
C VAL A 149 -27.88 2.04 1.70
N GLU A 150 -27.73 2.79 2.80
CA GLU A 150 -28.78 3.63 3.38
C GLU A 150 -29.29 4.66 2.37
N PHE A 151 -28.39 5.39 1.71
CA PHE A 151 -28.72 6.36 0.67
C PHE A 151 -29.43 5.69 -0.52
N MET A 152 -28.92 4.58 -1.02
CA MET A 152 -29.55 3.87 -2.16
C MET A 152 -30.89 3.25 -1.80
N GLY A 153 -31.16 2.98 -0.52
CA GLY A 153 -32.45 2.49 -0.04
C GLY A 153 -33.60 3.46 -0.28
N GLU A 154 -33.31 4.77 -0.30
CA GLU A 154 -34.28 5.82 -0.60
C GLU A 154 -34.53 6.01 -2.12
N HIS A 155 -33.68 5.40 -2.95
CA HIS A 155 -33.65 5.53 -4.42
C HIS A 155 -34.01 4.22 -5.14
N VAL A 156 -34.65 3.30 -4.46
CA VAL A 156 -35.07 2.01 -5.04
C VAL A 156 -36.11 2.24 -6.16
N GLY A 157 -35.81 1.74 -7.34
CA GLY A 157 -36.63 1.89 -8.53
C GLY A 157 -36.17 2.98 -9.52
N GLU A 158 -35.14 3.73 -9.16
CA GLU A 158 -34.49 4.66 -10.08
C GLU A 158 -33.46 3.96 -10.98
N GLU A 159 -33.22 4.50 -12.16
CA GLU A 159 -32.24 3.97 -13.12
C GLU A 159 -30.93 4.75 -13.06
N TYR A 160 -29.81 4.03 -13.03
CA TYR A 160 -28.46 4.62 -12.95
C TYR A 160 -27.53 4.02 -13.99
N ASP A 161 -26.66 4.84 -14.53
CA ASP A 161 -25.52 4.34 -15.30
C ASP A 161 -24.53 3.60 -14.38
N ALA A 162 -24.25 2.35 -14.73
CA ALA A 162 -23.37 1.51 -13.92
C ALA A 162 -22.31 0.79 -14.77
N HIS A 163 -21.19 0.44 -14.13
CA HIS A 163 -20.20 -0.44 -14.74
C HIS A 163 -19.76 -1.50 -13.74
N ILE A 164 -19.48 -2.69 -14.27
CA ILE A 164 -19.01 -3.82 -13.46
C ILE A 164 -17.61 -3.50 -12.95
N SER A 165 -17.46 -3.45 -11.62
CA SER A 165 -16.18 -3.23 -10.94
C SER A 165 -15.51 -4.51 -10.43
N GLY A 166 -16.23 -5.63 -10.43
CA GLY A 166 -15.74 -6.95 -10.01
C GLY A 166 -16.82 -8.02 -10.12
N ILE A 167 -16.38 -9.26 -10.19
CA ILE A 167 -17.23 -10.46 -10.15
C ILE A 167 -16.75 -11.27 -8.94
N GLN A 168 -17.68 -11.72 -8.09
CA GLN A 168 -17.42 -12.61 -6.94
C GLN A 168 -17.69 -14.05 -7.32
#